data_cdc427b0e42a320950bd461ac36279e1
#
_entry.id   cdc427b0e42a320950bd461ac36279e1
#
_cell.length_a   1.000
_cell.length_b   1.000
_cell.length_c   1.000
_cell.angle_alpha   90.00
_cell.angle_beta   90.00
_cell.angle_gamma   90.00
#
_symmetry.space_group_name_H-M   'P 1'
#
loop_
_entity.id
_entity.type
_entity.pdbx_description
1 polymer ?
#
loop_
_entity_poly.entity_id
_entity_poly.type
_entity_poly.pdbx_seq_one_letter_code
_entity_poly.pdbx_strand_id
1 'polypeptide(L)'
;MNKKFDYIVVGAGSAGCVLADRLTESGTHEVLLLETGGSDKSIFIQMPTALSYPMNTDKFCWQFYTQKEPYLDDREMHCPRGKVLGGSSSINGMVYVRGHAKDYDQWESQGAEGWSYSDCLPYFKRSESWQGGEDEYRGGSGPVSTGGGNNMKLNPLYKAFIDAGIEAGYPKTEDYNGEQQEGFGAMHMTVANGVRASASNAYLKESRKRSNLTVMTGVLVHRVLLKDKVAIGIEYRSHGQVKTVTANREVILSAGSVGSPQILQLSGIGPANVLADAGVECQHELPGVGENLQDHLEVYFQYECRQL
;
A
#
# COMPACT_ATOMS: atom_id res chain seq x y z
N MET A 1 -10.16 -25.56 20.94
CA MET A 1 -10.34 -25.96 19.53
C MET A 1 -9.44 -25.03 18.71
N ASN A 2 -8.58 -25.58 17.87
CA ASN A 2 -7.80 -24.74 16.95
C ASN A 2 -8.77 -24.18 15.91
N LYS A 3 -8.92 -22.83 15.87
CA LYS A 3 -9.75 -22.17 14.87
C LYS A 3 -9.19 -22.50 13.48
N LYS A 4 -10.04 -22.94 12.57
CA LYS A 4 -9.68 -23.18 11.17
C LYS A 4 -9.95 -21.91 10.39
N PHE A 5 -9.08 -21.57 9.46
CA PHE A 5 -9.22 -20.40 8.58
C PHE A 5 -9.35 -20.84 7.14
N ASP A 6 -10.25 -20.20 6.40
CA ASP A 6 -10.36 -20.41 4.96
C ASP A 6 -9.25 -19.65 4.24
N TYR A 7 -9.01 -18.40 4.64
CA TYR A 7 -7.97 -17.54 4.08
C TYR A 7 -7.02 -17.05 5.14
N ILE A 8 -5.73 -17.04 4.80
CA ILE A 8 -4.68 -16.38 5.59
C ILE A 8 -4.14 -15.24 4.77
N VAL A 9 -4.33 -14.00 5.23
CA VAL A 9 -3.84 -12.78 4.60
C VAL A 9 -2.59 -12.29 5.36
N VAL A 10 -1.47 -12.25 4.67
CA VAL A 10 -0.17 -11.88 5.23
C VAL A 10 0.16 -10.42 4.90
N GLY A 11 0.20 -9.58 5.91
CA GLY A 11 0.39 -8.13 5.83
C GLY A 11 -0.94 -7.38 5.85
N ALA A 12 -1.15 -6.56 6.89
CA ALA A 12 -2.31 -5.68 7.04
C ALA A 12 -2.03 -4.28 6.47
N GLY A 13 -1.37 -4.22 5.30
CA GLY A 13 -1.17 -3.01 4.52
C GLY A 13 -2.42 -2.62 3.73
N SER A 14 -2.26 -1.77 2.71
CA SER A 14 -3.37 -1.26 1.89
C SER A 14 -4.19 -2.41 1.28
N ALA A 15 -3.54 -3.37 0.62
CA ALA A 15 -4.21 -4.51 0.01
C ALA A 15 -4.82 -5.47 1.05
N GLY A 16 -4.05 -5.82 2.10
CA GLY A 16 -4.52 -6.77 3.10
C GLY A 16 -5.72 -6.28 3.90
N CYS A 17 -5.82 -4.98 4.17
CA CYS A 17 -7.00 -4.39 4.79
C CYS A 17 -8.26 -4.54 3.93
N VAL A 18 -8.13 -4.30 2.62
CA VAL A 18 -9.22 -4.48 1.65
C VAL A 18 -9.65 -5.94 1.58
N LEU A 19 -8.69 -6.86 1.44
CA LEU A 19 -8.97 -8.29 1.34
C LEU A 19 -9.65 -8.83 2.61
N ALA A 20 -9.16 -8.45 3.79
CA ALA A 20 -9.76 -8.84 5.05
C ALA A 20 -11.22 -8.36 5.18
N ASP A 21 -11.48 -7.12 4.75
CA ASP A 21 -12.85 -6.58 4.75
C ASP A 21 -13.77 -7.35 3.78
N ARG A 22 -13.33 -7.49 2.52
CA ARG A 22 -14.18 -8.07 1.45
C ARG A 22 -14.38 -9.58 1.61
N LEU A 23 -13.36 -10.33 2.01
CA LEU A 23 -13.48 -11.78 2.23
C LEU A 23 -14.39 -12.12 3.42
N THR A 24 -14.53 -11.20 4.38
CA THR A 24 -15.39 -11.43 5.56
C THR A 24 -16.79 -10.84 5.43
N GLU A 25 -17.08 -10.06 4.39
CA GLU A 25 -18.31 -9.29 4.22
C GLU A 25 -19.56 -10.19 4.20
N SER A 26 -19.49 -11.36 3.54
CA SER A 26 -20.59 -12.32 3.46
C SER A 26 -20.86 -13.10 4.75
N GLY A 27 -19.91 -13.08 5.71
CA GLY A 27 -19.96 -13.90 6.92
C GLY A 27 -19.65 -15.41 6.70
N THR A 28 -19.37 -15.85 5.47
CA THR A 28 -19.21 -17.29 5.11
C THR A 28 -17.78 -17.79 5.23
N HIS A 29 -16.78 -16.91 5.25
CA HIS A 29 -15.37 -17.28 5.29
C HIS A 29 -14.72 -16.85 6.60
N GLU A 30 -13.94 -17.75 7.18
CA GLU A 30 -13.07 -17.46 8.33
C GLU A 30 -11.72 -16.94 7.82
N VAL A 31 -11.37 -15.72 8.17
CA VAL A 31 -10.16 -15.03 7.69
C VAL A 31 -9.21 -14.70 8.83
N LEU A 32 -7.93 -15.02 8.64
CA LEU A 32 -6.83 -14.61 9.50
C LEU A 32 -6.01 -13.53 8.81
N LEU A 33 -5.95 -12.34 9.39
CA LEU A 33 -5.10 -11.23 8.95
C LEU A 33 -3.91 -11.10 9.90
N LEU A 34 -2.69 -11.11 9.36
CA LEU A 34 -1.44 -11.04 10.12
C LEU A 34 -0.68 -9.75 9.80
N GLU A 35 -0.16 -9.11 10.85
CA GLU A 35 0.65 -7.89 10.73
C GLU A 35 1.85 -7.97 11.67
N THR A 36 3.03 -7.62 11.14
CA THR A 36 4.27 -7.60 11.93
C THR A 36 4.28 -6.45 12.91
N GLY A 37 3.79 -5.31 12.50
CA GLY A 37 3.67 -4.13 13.35
C GLY A 37 2.52 -4.20 14.33
N GLY A 38 2.33 -3.09 15.05
CA GLY A 38 1.29 -2.95 16.04
C GLY A 38 0.06 -2.16 15.56
N SER A 39 -0.67 -1.62 16.53
CA SER A 39 -1.85 -0.80 16.30
C SER A 39 -1.50 0.57 15.72
N ASP A 40 -2.36 1.06 14.82
CA ASP A 40 -2.32 2.38 14.19
C ASP A 40 -2.94 3.51 15.04
N LYS A 41 -3.36 3.24 16.27
CA LYS A 41 -4.04 4.22 17.15
C LYS A 41 -3.15 5.35 17.69
N SER A 42 -1.89 5.42 17.27
CA SER A 42 -1.00 6.52 17.65
C SER A 42 -1.49 7.85 17.09
N ILE A 43 -1.43 8.91 17.92
CA ILE A 43 -1.75 10.27 17.48
C ILE A 43 -0.84 10.71 16.33
N PHE A 44 0.42 10.28 16.31
CA PHE A 44 1.38 10.59 15.24
C PHE A 44 1.03 9.94 13.89
N ILE A 45 0.21 8.88 13.90
CA ILE A 45 -0.33 8.28 12.69
C ILE A 45 -1.63 8.98 12.28
N GLN A 46 -2.52 9.22 13.23
CA GLN A 46 -3.85 9.77 12.95
C GLN A 46 -3.81 11.24 12.56
N MET A 47 -2.87 12.01 13.10
CA MET A 47 -2.71 13.44 12.84
C MET A 47 -1.92 13.68 11.52
N PRO A 48 -2.54 14.25 10.48
CA PRO A 48 -1.90 14.42 9.18
C PRO A 48 -0.58 15.20 9.21
N THR A 49 -0.49 16.23 10.04
CA THR A 49 0.71 17.11 10.14
C THR A 49 1.91 16.41 10.79
N ALA A 50 1.73 15.26 11.41
CA ALA A 50 2.80 14.49 12.06
C ALA A 50 3.46 13.46 11.13
N LEU A 51 3.19 13.50 9.82
CA LEU A 51 3.57 12.46 8.84
C LEU A 51 5.05 12.05 8.87
N SER A 52 5.96 12.97 9.16
CA SER A 52 7.40 12.67 9.21
C SER A 52 7.82 11.79 10.40
N TYR A 53 7.07 11.83 11.51
CA TYR A 53 7.41 11.05 12.69
C TYR A 53 7.27 9.54 12.46
N PRO A 54 6.13 8.98 11.99
CA PRO A 54 5.98 7.55 11.81
C PRO A 54 6.89 6.98 10.72
N MET A 55 7.30 7.76 9.72
CA MET A 55 8.25 7.31 8.67
C MET A 55 9.67 7.13 9.19
N ASN A 56 10.06 7.86 10.23
CA ASN A 56 11.42 7.89 10.76
C ASN A 56 11.58 7.14 12.10
N THR A 57 10.67 6.21 12.43
CA THR A 57 10.76 5.41 13.65
C THR A 57 10.57 3.93 13.38
N ASP A 58 11.45 3.10 13.92
CA ASP A 58 11.38 1.63 13.83
C ASP A 58 10.10 1.03 14.41
N LYS A 59 9.39 1.81 15.20
CA LYS A 59 8.11 1.41 15.79
C LYS A 59 7.03 1.18 14.74
N PHE A 60 6.99 2.05 13.71
CA PHE A 60 5.92 2.08 12.71
C PHE A 60 6.42 1.83 11.28
N CYS A 61 7.74 1.74 11.09
CA CYS A 61 8.36 1.68 9.78
C CYS A 61 9.45 0.61 9.71
N TRP A 62 9.50 -0.11 8.58
CA TRP A 62 10.67 -0.82 8.15
C TRP A 62 11.66 0.18 7.58
N GLN A 63 12.85 0.24 8.15
CA GLN A 63 13.91 1.15 7.69
C GLN A 63 14.74 0.44 6.62
N PHE A 64 14.16 0.24 5.44
CA PHE A 64 14.89 -0.32 4.31
C PHE A 64 15.76 0.75 3.64
N TYR A 65 16.86 0.32 3.04
CA TYR A 65 17.75 1.13 2.23
C TYR A 65 18.07 0.39 0.94
N THR A 66 18.29 1.12 -0.15
CA THR A 66 18.88 0.55 -1.36
C THR A 66 20.31 0.13 -1.10
N GLN A 67 20.86 -0.67 -2.00
CA GLN A 67 22.30 -0.75 -2.14
C GLN A 67 22.82 0.61 -2.66
N LYS A 68 24.15 0.77 -2.67
CA LYS A 68 24.77 1.95 -3.26
C LYS A 68 24.40 2.09 -4.72
N GLU A 69 23.92 3.26 -5.09
CA GLU A 69 23.47 3.58 -6.45
C GLU A 69 24.57 4.33 -7.21
N PRO A 70 25.29 3.68 -8.15
CA PRO A 70 26.45 4.27 -8.81
C PRO A 70 26.15 5.56 -9.56
N TYR A 71 24.92 5.70 -10.10
CA TYR A 71 24.48 6.89 -10.83
C TYR A 71 23.91 7.99 -9.93
N LEU A 72 23.91 7.78 -8.61
CA LEU A 72 23.48 8.74 -7.60
C LEU A 72 24.58 9.03 -6.57
N ASP A 73 25.82 9.15 -7.01
CA ASP A 73 27.00 9.40 -6.16
C ASP A 73 27.16 8.34 -5.04
N ASP A 74 26.95 7.08 -5.37
CA ASP A 74 27.00 5.94 -4.44
C ASP A 74 26.10 6.10 -3.19
N ARG A 75 25.03 6.86 -3.28
CA ARG A 75 24.09 7.04 -2.18
C ARG A 75 23.25 5.79 -1.95
N GLU A 76 23.00 5.52 -0.69
CA GLU A 76 21.99 4.57 -0.23
C GLU A 76 20.69 5.35 0.04
N MET A 77 19.62 4.99 -0.66
CA MET A 77 18.34 5.70 -0.54
C MET A 77 17.46 5.04 0.52
N HIS A 78 16.95 5.85 1.45
CA HIS A 78 15.98 5.37 2.43
C HIS A 78 14.64 5.04 1.78
N CYS A 79 14.16 3.80 2.01
CA CYS A 79 12.93 3.27 1.45
C CYS A 79 11.93 2.89 2.56
N PRO A 80 11.29 3.85 3.23
CA PRO A 80 10.39 3.57 4.34
C PRO A 80 9.17 2.76 3.90
N ARG A 81 8.82 1.72 4.66
CA ARG A 81 7.61 0.90 4.46
C ARG A 81 6.90 0.70 5.79
N GLY A 82 5.58 0.81 5.79
CA GLY A 82 4.79 0.70 7.01
C GLY A 82 4.93 -0.65 7.70
N LYS A 83 5.14 -0.62 9.02
CA LYS A 83 5.15 -1.77 9.93
C LYS A 83 4.10 -1.53 11.03
N VAL A 84 2.83 -1.54 10.61
CA VAL A 84 1.69 -1.16 11.44
C VAL A 84 0.39 -1.52 10.70
N LEU A 85 -0.73 -1.67 11.40
CA LEU A 85 -2.03 -1.80 10.75
C LEU A 85 -2.27 -0.64 9.77
N GLY A 86 -2.70 -0.96 8.55
CA GLY A 86 -2.80 -0.04 7.42
C GLY A 86 -1.52 0.05 6.59
N GLY A 87 -0.40 -0.52 7.05
CA GLY A 87 0.89 -0.51 6.35
C GLY A 87 1.35 0.89 5.99
N SER A 88 1.84 1.08 4.76
CA SER A 88 2.33 2.38 4.29
C SER A 88 1.24 3.45 4.18
N SER A 89 -0.04 3.10 4.06
CA SER A 89 -1.14 4.07 4.12
C SER A 89 -1.26 4.76 5.49
N SER A 90 -0.73 4.13 6.55
CA SER A 90 -0.69 4.70 7.90
C SER A 90 0.51 5.61 8.15
N ILE A 91 1.50 5.65 7.23
CA ILE A 91 2.72 6.46 7.41
C ILE A 91 3.05 7.38 6.23
N ASN A 92 2.40 7.24 5.08
CA ASN A 92 2.65 8.02 3.87
C ASN A 92 2.24 9.51 3.99
N GLY A 93 2.57 10.31 2.97
CA GLY A 93 2.21 11.73 2.87
C GLY A 93 0.73 12.00 2.52
N MET A 94 -0.10 10.97 2.42
CA MET A 94 -1.55 11.06 2.17
C MET A 94 -1.98 11.64 0.82
N VAL A 95 -1.07 11.94 -0.07
CA VAL A 95 -1.45 12.39 -1.43
C VAL A 95 -2.18 11.25 -2.13
N TYR A 96 -3.39 11.55 -2.62
CA TYR A 96 -4.19 10.59 -3.37
C TYR A 96 -4.01 10.82 -4.86
N VAL A 97 -3.26 9.97 -5.50
CA VAL A 97 -3.03 9.98 -6.94
C VAL A 97 -3.11 8.55 -7.46
N ARG A 98 -3.85 8.35 -8.54
CA ARG A 98 -3.91 7.08 -9.28
C ARG A 98 -2.77 7.00 -10.27
N GLY A 99 -2.39 5.79 -10.70
CA GLY A 99 -1.53 5.60 -11.86
C GLY A 99 -2.16 6.24 -13.10
N HIS A 100 -1.33 6.61 -14.08
CA HIS A 100 -1.81 7.11 -15.34
C HIS A 100 -2.58 6.02 -16.10
N ALA A 101 -3.62 6.39 -16.88
CA ALA A 101 -4.42 5.43 -17.64
C ALA A 101 -3.55 4.51 -18.50
N LYS A 102 -2.52 5.08 -19.15
CA LYS A 102 -1.58 4.34 -19.99
C LYS A 102 -0.73 3.31 -19.26
N ASP A 103 -0.51 3.46 -17.93
CA ASP A 103 0.23 2.48 -17.14
C ASP A 103 -0.55 1.17 -17.07
N TYR A 104 -1.87 1.25 -16.83
CA TYR A 104 -2.76 0.09 -16.78
C TYR A 104 -2.96 -0.53 -18.16
N ASP A 105 -3.15 0.28 -19.21
CA ASP A 105 -3.27 -0.21 -20.59
C ASP A 105 -1.97 -0.90 -21.04
N GLN A 106 -0.82 -0.43 -20.56
CA GLN A 106 0.47 -1.10 -20.79
C GLN A 106 0.53 -2.45 -20.05
N TRP A 107 0.03 -2.55 -18.83
CA TRP A 107 -0.02 -3.83 -18.12
C TRP A 107 -0.85 -4.85 -18.88
N GLU A 108 -2.02 -4.47 -19.37
CA GLU A 108 -2.86 -5.35 -20.20
C GLU A 108 -2.14 -5.78 -21.48
N SER A 109 -1.52 -4.85 -22.18
CA SER A 109 -0.76 -5.14 -23.41
C SER A 109 0.44 -6.08 -23.19
N GLN A 110 0.96 -6.13 -21.97
CA GLN A 110 2.04 -7.02 -21.54
C GLN A 110 1.54 -8.36 -20.99
N GLY A 111 0.24 -8.65 -21.09
CA GLY A 111 -0.37 -9.93 -20.74
C GLY A 111 -1.13 -9.97 -19.41
N ALA A 112 -1.29 -8.83 -18.71
CA ALA A 112 -2.15 -8.75 -17.54
C ALA A 112 -3.61 -8.47 -17.97
N GLU A 113 -4.25 -9.45 -18.59
CA GLU A 113 -5.64 -9.36 -19.07
C GLU A 113 -6.60 -8.95 -17.95
N GLY A 114 -7.50 -8.00 -18.24
CA GLY A 114 -8.45 -7.44 -17.28
C GLY A 114 -7.86 -6.39 -16.33
N TRP A 115 -6.67 -5.85 -16.65
CA TRP A 115 -6.01 -4.78 -15.93
C TRP A 115 -5.87 -3.49 -16.73
N SER A 116 -6.64 -3.31 -17.83
CA SER A 116 -6.71 -2.02 -18.50
C SER A 116 -7.25 -0.93 -17.57
N TYR A 117 -7.06 0.33 -17.94
CA TYR A 117 -7.61 1.42 -17.13
C TYR A 117 -9.14 1.32 -17.01
N SER A 118 -9.82 0.94 -18.11
CA SER A 118 -11.27 0.75 -18.09
C SER A 118 -11.74 -0.36 -17.15
N ASP A 119 -10.94 -1.42 -16.99
CA ASP A 119 -11.22 -2.50 -16.04
C ASP A 119 -10.94 -2.09 -14.58
N CYS A 120 -9.92 -1.26 -14.37
CA CYS A 120 -9.51 -0.79 -13.04
C CYS A 120 -10.39 0.34 -12.49
N LEU A 121 -10.90 1.22 -13.36
CA LEU A 121 -11.67 2.41 -12.97
C LEU A 121 -12.88 2.10 -12.06
N PRO A 122 -13.70 1.07 -12.30
CA PRO A 122 -14.81 0.72 -11.41
C PRO A 122 -14.36 0.40 -9.99
N TYR A 123 -13.17 -0.19 -9.81
CA TYR A 123 -12.60 -0.51 -8.51
C TYR A 123 -12.04 0.73 -7.80
N PHE A 124 -11.45 1.67 -8.53
CA PHE A 124 -11.08 2.98 -7.98
C PHE A 124 -12.30 3.72 -7.46
N LYS A 125 -13.35 3.80 -8.26
CA LYS A 125 -14.63 4.41 -7.85
C LYS A 125 -15.24 3.68 -6.64
N ARG A 126 -15.27 2.35 -6.64
CA ARG A 126 -15.78 1.54 -5.53
C ARG A 126 -15.02 1.76 -4.22
N SER A 127 -13.73 2.07 -4.29
CA SER A 127 -12.89 2.29 -3.10
C SER A 127 -13.02 3.70 -2.53
N GLU A 128 -13.45 4.68 -3.33
CA GLU A 128 -13.37 6.10 -3.02
C GLU A 128 -14.69 6.73 -2.59
N SER A 129 -14.59 7.63 -1.62
CA SER A 129 -15.61 8.61 -1.29
C SER A 129 -15.01 10.00 -1.48
N TRP A 130 -15.18 10.55 -2.68
CA TRP A 130 -14.69 11.86 -3.07
C TRP A 130 -15.56 12.98 -2.49
N GLN A 131 -14.93 13.96 -1.87
CA GLN A 131 -15.62 15.11 -1.26
C GLN A 131 -16.43 15.95 -2.27
N GLY A 132 -16.00 15.95 -3.53
CA GLY A 132 -16.70 16.66 -4.63
C GLY A 132 -17.92 15.93 -5.18
N GLY A 133 -18.22 14.73 -4.70
CA GLY A 133 -19.29 13.88 -5.20
C GLY A 133 -18.84 12.90 -6.28
N GLU A 134 -19.74 12.01 -6.66
CA GLU A 134 -19.48 11.00 -7.72
C GLU A 134 -19.58 11.64 -9.10
N ASP A 135 -18.65 11.23 -10.00
CA ASP A 135 -18.69 11.57 -11.42
C ASP A 135 -18.23 10.40 -12.28
N GLU A 136 -17.83 10.64 -13.53
CA GLU A 136 -17.35 9.62 -14.45
C GLU A 136 -16.10 8.91 -13.91
N TYR A 137 -15.18 9.63 -13.28
CA TYR A 137 -13.89 9.14 -12.80
C TYR A 137 -13.84 8.89 -11.29
N ARG A 138 -14.65 9.59 -10.52
CA ARG A 138 -14.59 9.60 -9.06
C ARG A 138 -15.72 8.79 -8.42
N GLY A 139 -15.42 8.16 -7.29
CA GLY A 139 -16.41 7.45 -6.48
C GLY A 139 -16.97 8.32 -5.36
N GLY A 140 -18.25 8.13 -5.01
CA GLY A 140 -18.95 8.94 -4.00
C GLY A 140 -19.26 8.21 -2.68
N SER A 141 -19.10 6.88 -2.61
CA SER A 141 -19.60 6.07 -1.49
C SER A 141 -18.64 5.00 -0.97
N GLY A 142 -17.41 4.98 -1.47
CA GLY A 142 -16.40 4.02 -1.03
C GLY A 142 -15.85 4.33 0.38
N PRO A 143 -15.13 3.38 0.97
CA PRO A 143 -14.64 3.51 2.34
C PRO A 143 -13.45 4.48 2.49
N VAL A 144 -12.71 4.78 1.41
CA VAL A 144 -11.56 5.70 1.46
C VAL A 144 -12.04 7.12 1.18
N SER A 145 -12.08 7.95 2.20
CA SER A 145 -12.39 9.36 2.03
C SER A 145 -11.24 10.11 1.40
N THR A 146 -11.54 10.85 0.33
CA THR A 146 -10.59 11.71 -0.38
C THR A 146 -11.15 13.13 -0.51
N GLY A 147 -10.27 14.12 -0.51
CA GLY A 147 -10.69 15.51 -0.62
C GLY A 147 -9.55 16.44 -0.99
N GLY A 148 -9.88 17.66 -1.38
CA GLY A 148 -8.89 18.72 -1.55
C GLY A 148 -8.28 19.08 -0.20
N GLY A 149 -6.94 19.09 -0.11
CA GLY A 149 -6.24 19.49 1.11
C GLY A 149 -6.62 20.93 1.50
N ASN A 150 -7.21 21.10 2.68
CA ASN A 150 -7.67 22.42 3.14
C ASN A 150 -6.56 23.48 3.15
N ASN A 151 -5.34 23.07 3.45
CA ASN A 151 -4.19 23.98 3.50
C ASN A 151 -3.80 24.52 2.13
N MET A 152 -4.08 23.79 1.04
CA MET A 152 -3.69 24.20 -0.30
C MET A 152 -4.54 25.35 -0.83
N LYS A 153 -5.82 25.37 -0.52
CA LYS A 153 -6.74 26.44 -0.97
C LYS A 153 -6.49 27.79 -0.26
N LEU A 154 -5.92 27.76 0.94
CA LEU A 154 -5.73 28.95 1.78
C LEU A 154 -4.30 29.54 1.69
N ASN A 155 -3.35 28.78 1.18
CA ASN A 155 -1.97 29.25 1.04
C ASN A 155 -1.76 29.93 -0.31
N PRO A 156 -1.49 31.24 -0.37
CA PRO A 156 -1.31 31.98 -1.62
C PRO A 156 -0.12 31.46 -2.45
N LEU A 157 0.86 30.82 -1.83
CA LEU A 157 2.03 30.26 -2.53
C LEU A 157 1.66 29.09 -3.46
N TYR A 158 0.66 28.28 -3.09
CA TYR A 158 0.19 27.21 -3.98
C TYR A 158 -0.45 27.77 -5.24
N LYS A 159 -1.30 28.81 -5.08
CA LYS A 159 -1.88 29.48 -6.23
C LYS A 159 -0.80 30.11 -7.12
N ALA A 160 0.14 30.81 -6.55
CA ALA A 160 1.23 31.43 -7.28
C ALA A 160 2.07 30.38 -8.06
N PHE A 161 2.32 29.21 -7.46
CA PHE A 161 3.05 28.13 -8.12
C PHE A 161 2.26 27.53 -9.30
N ILE A 162 0.95 27.31 -9.14
CA ILE A 162 0.07 26.82 -10.21
C ILE A 162 0.01 27.86 -11.34
N ASP A 163 -0.20 29.13 -11.00
CA ASP A 163 -0.28 30.21 -11.99
C ASP A 163 1.05 30.33 -12.77
N ALA A 164 2.20 30.26 -12.10
CA ALA A 164 3.52 30.27 -12.76
C ALA A 164 3.70 29.09 -13.73
N GLY A 165 3.20 27.90 -13.38
CA GLY A 165 3.21 26.77 -14.29
C GLY A 165 2.39 27.01 -15.57
N ILE A 166 1.22 27.62 -15.41
CA ILE A 166 0.34 27.99 -16.53
C ILE A 166 0.99 29.09 -17.40
N GLU A 167 1.58 30.11 -16.77
CA GLU A 167 2.33 31.16 -17.47
C GLU A 167 3.53 30.60 -18.25
N ALA A 168 4.15 29.53 -17.77
CA ALA A 168 5.22 28.80 -18.45
C ALA A 168 4.74 27.90 -19.58
N GLY A 169 3.41 27.85 -19.86
CA GLY A 169 2.82 27.10 -20.96
C GLY A 169 2.41 25.66 -20.63
N TYR A 170 2.42 25.27 -19.36
CA TYR A 170 1.93 23.96 -18.94
C TYR A 170 0.41 23.97 -18.75
N PRO A 171 -0.29 22.83 -18.96
CA PRO A 171 -1.71 22.76 -18.75
C PRO A 171 -2.06 22.90 -17.25
N LYS A 172 -3.25 23.42 -16.99
CA LYS A 172 -3.88 23.34 -15.67
C LYS A 172 -4.72 22.06 -15.60
N THR A 173 -4.66 21.34 -14.48
CA THR A 173 -5.64 20.29 -14.17
C THR A 173 -6.44 20.65 -12.94
N GLU A 174 -7.76 20.52 -13.03
CA GLU A 174 -8.65 20.72 -11.88
C GLU A 174 -8.79 19.42 -11.07
N ASP A 175 -8.62 18.27 -11.73
CA ASP A 175 -8.62 16.94 -11.14
C ASP A 175 -7.67 16.00 -11.88
N TYR A 176 -6.49 15.78 -11.30
CA TYR A 176 -5.50 14.85 -11.86
C TYR A 176 -5.85 13.36 -11.66
N ASN A 177 -6.95 13.04 -11.00
CA ASN A 177 -7.54 11.70 -10.97
C ASN A 177 -8.77 11.57 -11.88
N GLY A 178 -9.08 12.63 -12.64
CA GLY A 178 -10.12 12.70 -13.66
C GLY A 178 -9.61 12.38 -15.05
N GLU A 179 -10.15 13.08 -16.05
CA GLU A 179 -9.83 12.88 -17.47
C GLU A 179 -8.36 13.22 -17.80
N GLN A 180 -7.83 14.32 -17.22
CA GLN A 180 -6.48 14.82 -17.52
C GLN A 180 -5.62 14.78 -16.28
N GLN A 181 -4.64 13.86 -16.24
CA GLN A 181 -3.71 13.75 -15.12
C GLN A 181 -2.58 14.78 -15.20
N GLU A 182 -2.02 15.02 -16.39
CA GLU A 182 -0.89 15.93 -16.53
C GLU A 182 -1.32 17.38 -16.34
N GLY A 183 -0.50 18.13 -15.62
CA GLY A 183 -0.69 19.57 -15.44
C GLY A 183 -0.41 20.05 -14.03
N PHE A 184 -0.62 21.35 -13.83
CA PHE A 184 -0.51 22.00 -12.54
C PHE A 184 -1.88 22.03 -11.86
N GLY A 185 -1.97 21.50 -10.66
CA GLY A 185 -3.22 21.43 -9.90
C GLY A 185 -3.02 21.28 -8.41
N ALA A 186 -4.09 21.41 -7.64
CA ALA A 186 -4.08 21.22 -6.20
C ALA A 186 -4.05 19.73 -5.85
N MET A 187 -3.27 19.35 -4.85
CA MET A 187 -3.20 17.96 -4.40
C MET A 187 -4.48 17.51 -3.69
N HIS A 188 -4.91 16.30 -3.97
CA HIS A 188 -5.96 15.61 -3.22
C HIS A 188 -5.35 14.72 -2.13
N MET A 189 -6.07 14.58 -1.03
CA MET A 189 -5.54 13.94 0.17
C MET A 189 -6.49 12.85 0.69
N THR A 190 -5.92 11.76 1.19
CA THR A 190 -6.64 10.75 1.98
C THR A 190 -6.75 11.23 3.43
N VAL A 191 -7.57 12.25 3.63
CA VAL A 191 -7.85 12.86 4.94
C VAL A 191 -9.34 13.12 5.06
N ALA A 192 -9.92 12.69 6.19
CA ALA A 192 -11.32 12.92 6.52
C ALA A 192 -11.44 13.53 7.92
N ASN A 193 -12.17 14.64 8.05
CA ASN A 193 -12.42 15.28 9.35
C ASN A 193 -11.13 15.56 10.16
N GLY A 194 -10.05 15.95 9.48
CA GLY A 194 -8.75 16.22 10.09
C GLY A 194 -7.96 14.97 10.51
N VAL A 195 -8.41 13.78 10.14
CA VAL A 195 -7.77 12.50 10.46
C VAL A 195 -7.35 11.78 9.17
N ARG A 196 -6.22 11.10 9.21
CA ARG A 196 -5.72 10.23 8.12
C ARG A 196 -6.76 9.15 7.77
N ALA A 197 -7.15 9.05 6.52
CA ALA A 197 -7.99 7.99 5.98
C ALA A 197 -7.10 6.82 5.47
N SER A 198 -6.35 6.18 6.39
CA SER A 198 -5.58 4.99 6.07
C SER A 198 -6.47 3.81 5.70
N ALA A 199 -5.90 2.78 5.04
CA ALA A 199 -6.63 1.55 4.76
C ALA A 199 -7.15 0.85 6.03
N SER A 200 -6.43 0.98 7.16
CA SER A 200 -6.93 0.51 8.46
C SER A 200 -8.18 1.25 8.91
N ASN A 201 -8.18 2.58 8.82
CA ASN A 201 -9.35 3.39 9.15
C ASN A 201 -10.52 3.16 8.19
N ALA A 202 -10.23 2.98 6.90
CA ALA A 202 -11.24 2.81 5.86
C ALA A 202 -11.90 1.43 5.90
N TYR A 203 -11.14 0.37 6.07
CA TYR A 203 -11.62 -1.01 5.92
C TYR A 203 -11.64 -1.79 7.24
N LEU A 204 -10.56 -1.75 8.04
CA LEU A 204 -10.49 -2.58 9.25
C LEU A 204 -11.29 -2.06 10.43
N LYS A 205 -11.58 -0.77 10.50
CA LYS A 205 -12.31 -0.17 11.62
C LYS A 205 -13.63 -0.87 11.90
N GLU A 206 -14.38 -1.22 10.87
CA GLU A 206 -15.66 -1.91 10.99
C GLU A 206 -15.50 -3.44 10.84
N SER A 207 -14.73 -3.91 9.87
CA SER A 207 -14.62 -5.34 9.58
C SER A 207 -14.02 -6.15 10.74
N ARG A 208 -13.11 -5.57 11.54
CA ARG A 208 -12.55 -6.26 12.72
C ARG A 208 -13.56 -6.51 13.85
N LYS A 209 -14.77 -5.97 13.77
CA LYS A 209 -15.87 -6.28 14.69
C LYS A 209 -16.58 -7.57 14.30
N ARG A 210 -16.37 -8.07 13.09
CA ARG A 210 -16.98 -9.31 12.59
C ARG A 210 -16.36 -10.52 13.27
N SER A 211 -17.18 -11.49 13.64
CA SER A 211 -16.75 -12.72 14.33
C SER A 211 -15.88 -13.64 13.48
N ASN A 212 -16.01 -13.54 12.14
CA ASN A 212 -15.28 -14.34 11.16
C ASN A 212 -13.96 -13.68 10.68
N LEU A 213 -13.54 -12.53 11.27
CA LEU A 213 -12.22 -11.95 11.08
C LEU A 213 -11.38 -12.05 12.34
N THR A 214 -10.22 -12.66 12.23
CA THR A 214 -9.19 -12.66 13.27
C THR A 214 -8.02 -11.80 12.83
N VAL A 215 -7.69 -10.75 13.57
CA VAL A 215 -6.53 -9.89 13.30
C VAL A 215 -5.48 -10.13 14.37
N MET A 216 -4.27 -10.49 13.96
CA MET A 216 -3.13 -10.67 14.85
C MET A 216 -2.02 -9.68 14.49
N THR A 217 -1.54 -8.92 15.47
CA THR A 217 -0.41 -7.99 15.35
C THR A 217 0.81 -8.49 16.10
N GLY A 218 2.00 -7.96 15.82
CA GLY A 218 3.26 -8.45 16.38
C GLY A 218 3.63 -9.85 15.90
N VAL A 219 3.24 -10.17 14.65
CA VAL A 219 3.41 -11.49 14.03
C VAL A 219 4.28 -11.38 12.79
N LEU A 220 5.50 -11.89 12.85
CA LEU A 220 6.40 -11.96 11.71
C LEU A 220 6.22 -13.29 10.98
N VAL A 221 5.71 -13.24 9.76
CA VAL A 221 5.62 -14.42 8.89
C VAL A 221 7.00 -14.71 8.31
N HIS A 222 7.45 -15.94 8.47
CA HIS A 222 8.74 -16.41 7.99
C HIS A 222 8.65 -16.94 6.56
N ARG A 223 7.66 -17.81 6.31
CA ARG A 223 7.50 -18.47 5.01
C ARG A 223 6.10 -19.05 4.83
N VAL A 224 5.76 -19.31 3.58
CA VAL A 224 4.62 -20.11 3.18
C VAL A 224 4.99 -21.60 3.30
N LEU A 225 4.09 -22.42 3.81
CA LEU A 225 4.23 -23.86 3.86
C LEU A 225 3.66 -24.45 2.57
N LEU A 226 4.50 -25.19 1.85
CA LEU A 226 4.14 -25.85 0.61
C LEU A 226 4.01 -27.36 0.81
N LYS A 227 3.04 -27.95 0.15
CA LYS A 227 2.91 -29.41 -0.04
C LYS A 227 2.57 -29.68 -1.50
N ASP A 228 3.42 -30.42 -2.19
CA ASP A 228 3.23 -30.73 -3.61
C ASP A 228 3.00 -29.45 -4.47
N LYS A 229 3.77 -28.38 -4.20
CA LYS A 229 3.65 -27.03 -4.79
C LYS A 229 2.33 -26.29 -4.50
N VAL A 230 1.52 -26.78 -3.58
CA VAL A 230 0.30 -26.11 -3.10
C VAL A 230 0.59 -25.41 -1.78
N ALA A 231 0.20 -24.14 -1.66
CA ALA A 231 0.30 -23.40 -0.41
C ALA A 231 -0.76 -23.91 0.58
N ILE A 232 -0.32 -24.49 1.69
CA ILE A 232 -1.21 -25.10 2.70
C ILE A 232 -1.30 -24.29 3.99
N GLY A 233 -0.47 -23.25 4.15
CA GLY A 233 -0.42 -22.44 5.37
C GLY A 233 0.85 -21.63 5.44
N ILE A 234 1.16 -21.16 6.64
CA ILE A 234 2.35 -20.34 6.92
C ILE A 234 3.06 -20.77 8.19
N GLU A 235 4.36 -20.46 8.26
CA GLU A 235 5.14 -20.44 9.48
C GLU A 235 5.37 -18.98 9.90
N TYR A 236 5.16 -18.70 11.17
CA TYR A 236 5.28 -17.34 11.70
C TYR A 236 5.85 -17.35 13.12
N ARG A 237 6.45 -16.23 13.54
CA ARG A 237 6.90 -15.97 14.90
C ARG A 237 5.96 -14.99 15.59
N SER A 238 5.54 -15.36 16.81
CA SER A 238 4.76 -14.50 17.70
C SER A 238 5.22 -14.72 19.13
N HIS A 239 5.47 -13.65 19.87
CA HIS A 239 5.97 -13.70 21.26
C HIS A 239 7.21 -14.60 21.43
N GLY A 240 8.16 -14.54 20.51
CA GLY A 240 9.39 -15.33 20.52
C GLY A 240 9.24 -16.79 20.10
N GLN A 241 8.02 -17.30 19.90
CA GLN A 241 7.75 -18.67 19.51
C GLN A 241 7.45 -18.79 18.01
N VAL A 242 8.02 -19.79 17.37
CA VAL A 242 7.68 -20.19 16.00
C VAL A 242 6.44 -21.07 16.04
N LYS A 243 5.47 -20.77 15.21
CA LYS A 243 4.17 -21.45 15.09
C LYS A 243 3.80 -21.65 13.64
N THR A 244 2.89 -22.55 13.39
CA THR A 244 2.29 -22.77 12.07
C THR A 244 0.77 -22.62 12.14
N VAL A 245 0.18 -22.22 11.02
CA VAL A 245 -1.28 -22.24 10.82
C VAL A 245 -1.56 -22.62 9.38
N THR A 246 -2.61 -23.42 9.17
CA THR A 246 -3.02 -23.89 7.83
C THR A 246 -4.26 -23.15 7.36
N ALA A 247 -4.35 -22.95 6.04
CA ALA A 247 -5.51 -22.42 5.35
C ALA A 247 -6.29 -23.58 4.69
N ASN A 248 -7.62 -23.50 4.71
CA ASN A 248 -8.46 -24.46 4.00
C ASN A 248 -8.54 -24.15 2.49
N ARG A 249 -8.35 -22.87 2.11
CA ARG A 249 -8.47 -22.39 0.73
C ARG A 249 -7.17 -21.78 0.25
N GLU A 250 -6.78 -20.60 0.75
CA GLU A 250 -5.65 -19.85 0.20
C GLU A 250 -4.82 -19.12 1.25
N VAL A 251 -3.53 -18.98 0.92
CA VAL A 251 -2.63 -18.05 1.56
C VAL A 251 -2.41 -16.87 0.60
N ILE A 252 -2.69 -15.66 1.06
CA ILE A 252 -2.63 -14.44 0.26
C ILE A 252 -1.50 -13.56 0.80
N LEU A 253 -0.49 -13.29 -0.03
CA LEU A 253 0.61 -12.39 0.32
C LEU A 253 0.25 -10.96 -0.05
N SER A 254 0.19 -10.10 0.95
CA SER A 254 -0.05 -8.66 0.84
C SER A 254 0.94 -7.85 1.69
N ALA A 255 2.19 -8.37 1.79
CA ALA A 255 3.26 -7.79 2.60
C ALA A 255 4.04 -6.65 1.91
N GLY A 256 3.50 -6.13 0.80
CA GLY A 256 4.08 -5.05 0.01
C GLY A 256 5.15 -5.50 -0.98
N SER A 257 5.66 -4.55 -1.77
CA SER A 257 6.59 -4.80 -2.88
C SER A 257 7.95 -5.38 -2.45
N VAL A 258 8.35 -5.18 -1.20
CA VAL A 258 9.58 -5.77 -0.63
C VAL A 258 9.26 -7.04 0.15
N GLY A 259 8.26 -7.01 1.03
CA GLY A 259 7.98 -8.13 1.94
C GLY A 259 7.40 -9.36 1.24
N SER A 260 6.55 -9.19 0.23
CA SER A 260 5.94 -10.33 -0.47
C SER A 260 6.97 -11.16 -1.25
N PRO A 261 7.86 -10.56 -2.08
CA PRO A 261 8.94 -11.30 -2.72
C PRO A 261 9.88 -11.96 -1.70
N GLN A 262 10.21 -11.27 -0.61
CA GLN A 262 11.06 -11.82 0.45
C GLN A 262 10.44 -13.08 1.06
N ILE A 263 9.15 -13.08 1.37
CA ILE A 263 8.45 -14.26 1.91
C ILE A 263 8.43 -15.39 0.88
N LEU A 264 8.22 -15.10 -0.41
CA LEU A 264 8.29 -16.11 -1.47
C LEU A 264 9.69 -16.73 -1.54
N GLN A 265 10.75 -15.93 -1.56
CA GLN A 265 12.13 -16.43 -1.58
C GLN A 265 12.45 -17.27 -0.33
N LEU A 266 12.06 -16.82 0.86
CA LEU A 266 12.21 -17.59 2.11
C LEU A 266 11.38 -18.89 2.11
N SER A 267 10.37 -18.99 1.23
CA SER A 267 9.59 -20.21 1.02
C SER A 267 10.17 -21.13 -0.05
N GLY A 268 11.33 -20.79 -0.62
CA GLY A 268 11.95 -21.53 -1.71
C GLY A 268 11.36 -21.26 -3.09
N ILE A 269 10.63 -20.12 -3.26
CA ILE A 269 10.05 -19.70 -4.52
C ILE A 269 10.80 -18.46 -5.02
N GLY A 270 11.54 -18.58 -6.11
CA GLY A 270 12.32 -17.48 -6.66
C GLY A 270 13.40 -17.92 -7.63
N PRO A 271 14.32 -17.01 -8.03
CA PRO A 271 15.47 -17.35 -8.84
C PRO A 271 16.40 -18.35 -8.12
N ALA A 272 16.71 -19.47 -8.75
CA ALA A 272 17.45 -20.58 -8.12
C ALA A 272 18.82 -20.16 -7.58
N ASN A 273 19.54 -19.28 -8.29
CA ASN A 273 20.83 -18.75 -7.85
C ASN A 273 20.71 -17.85 -6.61
N VAL A 274 19.72 -16.96 -6.56
CA VAL A 274 19.46 -16.08 -5.41
C VAL A 274 19.11 -16.90 -4.17
N LEU A 275 18.29 -17.94 -4.35
CA LEU A 275 17.91 -18.85 -3.26
C LEU A 275 19.13 -19.63 -2.74
N ALA A 276 19.97 -20.15 -3.65
CA ALA A 276 21.19 -20.88 -3.28
C ALA A 276 22.17 -19.98 -2.52
N ASP A 277 22.39 -18.75 -2.96
CA ASP A 277 23.27 -17.78 -2.29
C ASP A 277 22.76 -17.43 -0.87
N ALA A 278 21.44 -17.44 -0.69
CA ALA A 278 20.79 -17.24 0.62
C ALA A 278 20.72 -18.52 1.48
N GLY A 279 21.19 -19.67 0.98
CA GLY A 279 21.09 -20.95 1.68
C GLY A 279 19.66 -21.50 1.79
N VAL A 280 18.78 -21.10 0.89
CA VAL A 280 17.37 -21.55 0.81
C VAL A 280 17.23 -22.61 -0.27
N GLU A 281 16.64 -23.75 0.07
CA GLU A 281 16.34 -24.82 -0.89
C GLU A 281 15.25 -24.36 -1.88
N CYS A 282 15.53 -24.49 -3.19
CA CYS A 282 14.58 -24.13 -4.23
C CYS A 282 13.45 -25.18 -4.32
N GLN A 283 12.23 -24.77 -3.96
CA GLN A 283 11.01 -25.59 -4.08
C GLN A 283 10.33 -25.37 -5.44
N HIS A 284 10.42 -24.14 -5.95
CA HIS A 284 9.87 -23.74 -7.24
C HIS A 284 10.65 -22.60 -7.83
N GLU A 285 11.31 -22.86 -8.95
CA GLU A 285 12.02 -21.80 -9.67
C GLU A 285 11.04 -20.83 -10.33
N LEU A 286 11.13 -19.55 -9.95
CA LEU A 286 10.33 -18.47 -10.48
C LEU A 286 11.21 -17.21 -10.63
N PRO A 287 11.88 -17.03 -11.78
CA PRO A 287 12.94 -16.02 -11.95
C PRO A 287 12.50 -14.56 -11.72
N GLY A 288 11.21 -14.25 -11.91
CA GLY A 288 10.71 -12.89 -11.75
C GLY A 288 10.48 -12.44 -10.29
N VAL A 289 10.63 -13.34 -9.30
CA VAL A 289 10.39 -12.98 -7.90
C VAL A 289 11.54 -12.12 -7.36
N GLY A 290 11.23 -10.89 -7.01
CA GLY A 290 12.19 -9.90 -6.51
C GLY A 290 12.85 -9.07 -7.59
N GLU A 291 12.51 -9.30 -8.84
CA GLU A 291 13.05 -8.58 -10.00
C GLU A 291 12.12 -7.43 -10.44
N ASN A 292 12.68 -6.53 -11.25
CA ASN A 292 11.93 -5.45 -11.94
C ASN A 292 11.13 -4.52 -11.01
N LEU A 293 11.62 -4.26 -9.80
CA LEU A 293 11.01 -3.24 -8.93
C LEU A 293 11.09 -1.88 -9.63
N GLN A 294 9.94 -1.23 -9.79
CA GLN A 294 9.82 0.11 -10.32
C GLN A 294 9.16 1.02 -9.29
N ASP A 295 9.58 2.29 -9.25
CA ASP A 295 9.00 3.32 -8.41
C ASP A 295 8.83 4.61 -9.22
N HIS A 296 7.81 5.40 -8.91
CA HIS A 296 7.61 6.69 -9.56
C HIS A 296 8.60 7.72 -9.02
N LEU A 297 9.26 8.43 -9.93
CA LEU A 297 10.18 9.49 -9.55
C LEU A 297 9.40 10.68 -8.98
N GLU A 298 9.79 11.09 -7.78
CA GLU A 298 9.24 12.27 -7.10
C GLU A 298 10.35 13.30 -6.87
N VAL A 299 10.08 14.57 -7.18
CA VAL A 299 11.02 15.66 -7.03
C VAL A 299 10.38 16.79 -6.24
N TYR A 300 11.07 17.26 -5.19
CA TYR A 300 10.66 18.38 -4.37
C TYR A 300 11.46 19.63 -4.73
N PHE A 301 10.75 20.69 -5.12
CA PHE A 301 11.35 22.00 -5.31
C PHE A 301 11.07 22.87 -4.09
N GLN A 302 12.12 23.49 -3.55
CA GLN A 302 12.01 24.42 -2.42
C GLN A 302 12.54 25.78 -2.83
N TYR A 303 11.75 26.80 -2.57
CA TYR A 303 12.11 28.18 -2.83
C TYR A 303 12.03 29.02 -1.55
N GLU A 304 13.00 29.89 -1.35
CA GLU A 304 12.95 30.91 -0.29
C GLU A 304 12.11 32.10 -0.74
N CYS A 305 11.07 32.44 0.02
CA CYS A 305 10.26 33.61 -0.23
C CYS A 305 11.02 34.84 0.26
N ARG A 306 11.34 35.75 -0.65
CA ARG A 306 12.04 37.02 -0.33
C ARG A 306 11.11 38.15 0.15
N GLN A 307 9.81 37.99 -0.08
CA GLN A 307 8.75 38.94 0.38
C GLN A 307 7.58 38.11 0.90
N LEU A 308 7.13 38.39 2.09
CA LEU A 308 5.90 37.87 2.70
C LEU A 308 4.73 38.77 2.33
#